data_2c68de72afe11b83fa10673680940442
#
_entry.id   2c68de72afe11b83fa10673680940442
#
_cell.length_a   1.000
_cell.length_b   1.000
_cell.length_c   1.000
_cell.angle_alpha   90.00
_cell.angle_beta   90.00
_cell.angle_gamma   90.00
#
_symmetry.space_group_name_H-M   'P 1'
#
loop_
_entity.id
_entity.type
_entity.pdbx_description
1 polymer ?
#
loop_
_entity_poly.entity_id
_entity_poly.type
_entity_poly.pdbx_seq_one_letter_code
_entity_poly.pdbx_strand_id
1 'polypeptide(L)'
;MLLKKPHPIICLRIYQKRLAKKPVQYKLSVQLADKTDNVNDATVVWPESRKQVLLGTLTLKTMDADGVKFEKATMFNPLTLVDGIEASEDPILLARPVAYAVSYGRRLNK
;
A
#
# COMPACT_ATOMS: atom_id res chain seq x y z
N MET A 1 1.12 31.73 -10.77
CA MET A 1 0.87 31.34 -9.37
C MET A 1 1.29 29.88 -9.23
N LEU A 2 2.51 29.63 -8.73
CA LEU A 2 3.01 28.27 -8.52
C LEU A 2 2.35 27.72 -7.25
N LEU A 3 1.46 26.75 -7.41
CA LEU A 3 0.92 25.98 -6.28
C LEU A 3 2.10 25.25 -5.61
N LYS A 4 2.53 25.73 -4.45
CA LYS A 4 3.49 25.00 -3.60
C LYS A 4 2.91 23.61 -3.35
N LYS A 5 3.61 22.56 -3.81
CA LYS A 5 3.26 21.18 -3.46
C LYS A 5 3.17 21.09 -1.93
N PRO A 6 2.08 20.58 -1.36
CA PRO A 6 1.97 20.45 0.08
C PRO A 6 3.14 19.59 0.59
N HIS A 7 3.82 20.08 1.62
CA HIS A 7 4.93 19.36 2.24
C HIS A 7 4.42 18.02 2.78
N PRO A 8 5.14 16.90 2.60
CA PRO A 8 4.68 15.55 3.02
C PRO A 8 4.25 15.47 4.49
N ILE A 9 4.77 16.35 5.34
CA ILE A 9 4.37 16.52 6.74
C ILE A 9 2.89 16.97 6.91
N ILE A 10 2.27 17.59 5.90
CA ILE A 10 0.86 18.04 5.98
C ILE A 10 -0.08 16.84 6.05
N CYS A 11 0.15 15.80 5.25
CA CYS A 11 -0.68 14.58 5.27
C CYS A 11 -0.59 13.88 6.62
N LEU A 12 0.60 13.75 7.18
CA LEU A 12 0.83 13.19 8.51
C LEU A 12 0.06 13.97 9.60
N ARG A 13 0.13 15.30 9.59
CA ARG A 13 -0.59 16.15 10.55
C ARG A 13 -2.11 16.04 10.42
N ILE A 14 -2.63 15.91 9.19
CA ILE A 14 -4.07 15.71 8.96
C ILE A 14 -4.50 14.36 9.54
N TYR A 15 -3.72 13.30 9.30
CA TYR A 15 -4.00 11.98 9.85
C TYR A 15 -3.95 11.96 11.39
N GLN A 16 -2.95 12.57 11.99
CA GLN A 16 -2.84 12.72 13.44
C GLN A 16 -4.08 13.42 14.03
N LYS A 17 -4.51 14.53 13.44
CA LYS A 17 -5.71 15.25 13.87
C LYS A 17 -7.00 14.42 13.73
N ARG A 18 -7.09 13.57 12.70
CA ARG A 18 -8.25 12.68 12.52
C ARG A 18 -8.26 11.57 13.57
N LEU A 19 -7.13 10.91 13.79
CA LEU A 19 -7.00 9.81 14.74
C LEU A 19 -7.15 10.28 16.19
N ALA A 20 -6.78 11.52 16.51
CA ALA A 20 -7.04 12.13 17.82
C ALA A 20 -8.55 12.29 18.13
N LYS A 21 -9.41 12.35 17.10
CA LYS A 21 -10.86 12.48 17.26
C LYS A 21 -11.57 11.13 17.29
N LYS A 22 -11.20 10.23 16.40
CA LYS A 22 -11.80 8.89 16.27
C LYS A 22 -10.91 7.97 15.42
N PRO A 23 -10.99 6.64 15.63
CA PRO A 23 -10.34 5.67 14.76
C PRO A 23 -10.80 5.82 13.30
N VAL A 24 -9.90 5.53 12.38
CA VAL A 24 -10.17 5.48 10.93
C VAL A 24 -10.28 4.03 10.50
N GLN A 25 -11.35 3.68 9.80
CA GLN A 25 -11.60 2.32 9.36
C GLN A 25 -11.62 2.22 7.84
N TYR A 26 -11.03 1.13 7.33
CA TYR A 26 -11.02 0.76 5.93
C TYR A 26 -11.54 -0.66 5.78
N LYS A 27 -12.49 -0.86 4.89
CA LYS A 27 -12.91 -2.21 4.47
C LYS A 27 -11.89 -2.74 3.48
N LEU A 28 -11.36 -3.94 3.75
CA LEU A 28 -10.47 -4.64 2.85
C LEU A 28 -11.27 -5.68 2.07
N SER A 29 -11.36 -5.51 0.77
CA SER A 29 -12.05 -6.43 -0.13
C SER A 29 -11.10 -6.91 -1.22
N VAL A 30 -11.31 -8.13 -1.71
CA VAL A 30 -10.64 -8.66 -2.89
C VAL A 30 -11.67 -8.88 -4.00
N GLN A 31 -11.26 -8.56 -5.22
CA GLN A 31 -12.01 -8.89 -6.42
C GLN A 31 -11.56 -10.26 -6.92
N LEU A 32 -12.51 -11.16 -7.17
CA LEU A 32 -12.20 -12.51 -7.65
C LEU A 32 -12.12 -12.51 -9.18
N ALA A 33 -11.03 -13.06 -9.70
CA ALA A 33 -10.85 -13.30 -11.14
C ALA A 33 -11.87 -14.32 -11.66
N ASP A 34 -12.30 -14.15 -12.89
CA ASP A 34 -12.97 -15.18 -13.67
C ASP A 34 -11.93 -15.94 -14.50
N LYS A 35 -12.33 -17.08 -15.09
CA LYS A 35 -11.46 -17.92 -15.92
C LYS A 35 -10.86 -17.20 -17.13
N THR A 36 -11.52 -16.14 -17.59
CA THR A 36 -11.10 -15.33 -18.74
C THR A 36 -10.23 -14.14 -18.37
N ASP A 37 -10.05 -13.84 -17.08
CA ASP A 37 -9.28 -12.70 -16.65
C ASP A 37 -7.78 -13.00 -16.64
N ASN A 38 -6.99 -12.04 -17.10
CA ASN A 38 -5.54 -12.13 -17.02
C ASN A 38 -5.08 -11.62 -15.65
N VAL A 39 -4.51 -12.50 -14.84
CA VAL A 39 -3.97 -12.18 -13.50
C VAL A 39 -2.51 -11.73 -13.54
N ASN A 40 -1.85 -11.85 -14.68
CA ASN A 40 -0.44 -11.58 -14.87
C ASN A 40 -0.16 -10.27 -15.66
N ASP A 41 -1.18 -9.45 -15.84
CA ASP A 41 -1.07 -8.18 -16.56
C ASP A 41 -1.82 -7.06 -15.82
N ALA A 42 -1.08 -6.22 -15.12
CA ALA A 42 -1.62 -5.09 -14.37
C ALA A 42 -2.20 -3.97 -15.24
N THR A 43 -2.02 -4.01 -16.55
CA THR A 43 -2.60 -3.02 -17.48
C THR A 43 -4.03 -3.35 -17.87
N VAL A 44 -4.47 -4.58 -17.62
CA VAL A 44 -5.84 -5.04 -17.92
C VAL A 44 -6.77 -4.71 -16.75
N VAL A 45 -7.77 -3.89 -17.03
CA VAL A 45 -8.80 -3.55 -16.03
C VAL A 45 -9.91 -4.60 -16.08
N TRP A 46 -10.16 -5.25 -14.96
CA TRP A 46 -11.26 -6.20 -14.85
C TRP A 46 -12.60 -5.47 -14.70
N PRO A 47 -13.70 -6.06 -15.20
CA PRO A 47 -15.02 -5.48 -15.06
C PRO A 47 -15.40 -5.24 -13.58
N GLU A 48 -16.04 -4.11 -13.30
CA GLU A 48 -16.51 -3.80 -11.93
C GLU A 48 -17.55 -4.80 -11.41
N SER A 49 -18.22 -5.52 -12.32
CA SER A 49 -19.18 -6.57 -12.01
C SER A 49 -18.57 -7.85 -11.44
N ARG A 50 -17.24 -7.98 -11.44
CA ARG A 50 -16.57 -9.14 -10.82
C ARG A 50 -16.92 -9.23 -9.33
N LYS A 51 -17.08 -10.46 -8.84
CA LYS A 51 -17.42 -10.74 -7.44
C LYS A 51 -16.35 -10.16 -6.52
N GLN A 52 -16.82 -9.39 -5.53
CA GLN A 52 -15.97 -8.89 -4.46
C GLN A 52 -16.26 -9.63 -3.15
N VAL A 53 -15.22 -9.96 -2.43
CA VAL A 53 -15.32 -10.61 -1.11
C VAL A 53 -14.67 -9.71 -0.07
N LEU A 54 -15.43 -9.39 0.96
CA LEU A 54 -14.91 -8.65 2.11
C LEU A 54 -14.02 -9.57 2.94
N LEU A 55 -12.73 -9.22 3.06
CA LEU A 55 -11.78 -9.96 3.91
C LEU A 55 -11.82 -9.49 5.36
N GLY A 56 -12.07 -8.21 5.59
CA GLY A 56 -12.10 -7.67 6.94
C GLY A 56 -12.10 -6.15 6.98
N THR A 57 -11.88 -5.63 8.19
CA THR A 57 -11.79 -4.20 8.44
C THR A 57 -10.45 -3.86 9.10
N LEU A 58 -9.68 -2.98 8.46
CA LEU A 58 -8.48 -2.39 9.04
C LEU A 58 -8.88 -1.17 9.86
N THR A 59 -8.55 -1.17 11.15
CA THR A 59 -8.84 -0.06 12.06
C THR A 59 -7.54 0.59 12.51
N LEU A 60 -7.32 1.84 12.09
CA LEU A 60 -6.22 2.67 12.57
C LEU A 60 -6.69 3.43 13.81
N LYS A 61 -6.04 3.22 14.94
CA LYS A 61 -6.40 3.83 16.23
C LYS A 61 -5.47 4.98 16.61
N THR A 62 -4.17 4.78 16.42
CA THR A 62 -3.12 5.72 16.82
C THR A 62 -2.01 5.75 15.78
N MET A 63 -1.21 6.79 15.80
CA MET A 63 0.06 6.83 15.07
C MET A 63 1.20 6.56 16.04
N ASP A 64 2.17 5.77 15.59
CA ASP A 64 3.39 5.56 16.34
C ASP A 64 4.23 6.86 16.36
N ALA A 65 4.75 7.22 17.54
CA ALA A 65 5.63 8.37 17.68
C ALA A 65 6.93 8.21 16.87
N ASP A 66 7.43 6.99 16.76
CA ASP A 66 8.63 6.63 16.00
C ASP A 66 8.35 6.17 14.56
N GLY A 67 7.11 6.30 14.08
CA GLY A 67 6.69 5.82 12.77
C GLY A 67 7.57 6.30 11.61
N VAL A 68 8.04 7.55 11.65
CA VAL A 68 8.95 8.10 10.63
C VAL A 68 10.32 7.42 10.68
N LYS A 69 10.83 7.13 11.87
CA LYS A 69 12.09 6.41 12.06
C LYS A 69 11.98 4.97 11.56
N PHE A 70 10.87 4.31 11.91
CA PHE A 70 10.55 2.96 11.44
C PHE A 70 10.46 2.90 9.92
N GLU A 71 9.73 3.85 9.28
CA GLU A 71 9.61 3.92 7.82
C GLU A 71 10.96 4.06 7.12
N LYS A 72 11.86 4.90 7.67
CA LYS A 72 13.20 5.07 7.14
C LYS A 72 14.04 3.78 7.24
N ALA A 73 13.90 3.05 8.33
CA ALA A 73 14.67 1.84 8.63
C ALA A 73 14.09 0.57 8.00
N THR A 74 12.92 0.64 7.36
CA THR A 74 12.21 -0.54 6.86
C THR A 74 12.15 -0.54 5.33
N MET A 75 12.50 -1.67 4.73
CA MET A 75 12.23 -1.94 3.32
C MET A 75 10.90 -2.68 3.19
N PHE A 76 9.93 -2.02 2.56
CA PHE A 76 8.62 -2.64 2.29
C PHE A 76 8.71 -3.44 0.99
N ASN A 77 8.67 -4.76 1.09
CA ASN A 77 8.72 -5.65 -0.07
C ASN A 77 7.31 -6.22 -0.33
N PRO A 78 6.69 -5.95 -1.49
CA PRO A 78 5.35 -6.45 -1.82
C PRO A 78 5.29 -7.97 -2.01
N LEU A 79 6.43 -8.65 -2.15
CA LEU A 79 6.51 -10.10 -2.27
C LEU A 79 6.75 -10.80 -0.92
N THR A 80 6.79 -10.08 0.19
CA THR A 80 6.77 -10.67 1.53
C THR A 80 5.33 -11.04 1.86
N LEU A 81 4.92 -12.23 1.43
CA LEU A 81 3.56 -12.74 1.54
C LEU A 81 3.47 -13.77 2.68
N VAL A 82 2.27 -13.94 3.20
CA VAL A 82 1.93 -14.97 4.20
C VAL A 82 1.38 -16.21 3.49
N ASP A 83 1.36 -17.34 4.21
CA ASP A 83 0.79 -18.58 3.69
C ASP A 83 -0.66 -18.37 3.20
N GLY A 84 -0.97 -18.93 2.04
CA GLY A 84 -2.27 -18.82 1.40
C GLY A 84 -2.43 -17.59 0.47
N ILE A 85 -1.39 -16.75 0.34
CA ILE A 85 -1.35 -15.66 -0.65
C ILE A 85 -0.13 -15.86 -1.53
N GLU A 86 -0.36 -16.01 -2.84
CA GLU A 86 0.70 -16.15 -3.84
C GLU A 86 0.77 -14.91 -4.73
N ALA A 87 1.99 -14.57 -5.16
CA ALA A 87 2.18 -13.52 -6.14
C ALA A 87 1.79 -14.01 -7.53
N SER A 88 1.20 -13.13 -8.34
CA SER A 88 1.07 -13.39 -9.78
C SER A 88 2.43 -13.24 -10.48
N GLU A 89 2.51 -13.73 -11.71
CA GLU A 89 3.68 -13.57 -12.58
C GLU A 89 3.69 -12.21 -13.31
N ASP A 90 2.95 -11.22 -12.81
CA ASP A 90 2.93 -9.88 -13.38
C ASP A 90 4.34 -9.26 -13.33
N PRO A 91 4.93 -8.87 -14.49
CA PRO A 91 6.28 -8.32 -14.53
C PRO A 91 6.44 -7.03 -13.71
N ILE A 92 5.38 -6.22 -13.60
CA ILE A 92 5.41 -4.99 -12.81
C ILE A 92 5.51 -5.34 -11.32
N LEU A 93 4.73 -6.32 -10.85
CA LEU A 93 4.80 -6.79 -9.47
C LEU A 93 6.20 -7.35 -9.16
N LEU A 94 6.74 -8.19 -10.05
CA LEU A 94 8.04 -8.84 -9.87
C LEU A 94 9.22 -7.86 -9.90
N ALA A 95 9.11 -6.75 -10.63
CA ALA A 95 10.15 -5.71 -10.68
C ALA A 95 10.17 -4.79 -9.43
N ARG A 96 9.08 -4.73 -8.66
CA ARG A 96 8.94 -3.80 -7.52
C ARG A 96 9.97 -4.02 -6.40
N PRO A 97 10.31 -5.25 -5.98
CA PRO A 97 11.30 -5.45 -4.91
C PRO A 97 12.65 -4.79 -5.19
N VAL A 98 13.12 -4.87 -6.45
CA VAL A 98 14.38 -4.25 -6.86
C VAL A 98 14.29 -2.72 -6.75
N ALA A 99 13.21 -2.12 -7.22
CA ALA A 99 12.98 -0.68 -7.12
C ALA A 99 12.93 -0.21 -5.65
N TYR A 100 12.29 -1.00 -4.77
CA TYR A 100 12.20 -0.70 -3.35
C TYR A 100 13.54 -0.85 -2.64
N ALA A 101 14.37 -1.83 -3.00
CA ALA A 101 15.72 -1.99 -2.47
C ALA A 101 16.59 -0.76 -2.81
N VAL A 102 16.54 -0.27 -4.04
CA VAL A 102 17.25 0.95 -4.46
C VAL A 102 16.75 2.16 -3.68
N SER A 103 15.42 2.32 -3.56
CA SER A 103 14.83 3.42 -2.79
C SER A 103 15.22 3.38 -1.32
N TYR A 104 15.24 2.19 -0.71
CA TYR A 104 15.68 1.97 0.66
C TYR A 104 17.14 2.36 0.87
N GLY A 105 18.04 1.89 0.02
CA GLY A 105 19.46 2.27 0.08
C GLY A 105 19.69 3.78 0.00
N ARG A 106 18.93 4.49 -0.83
CA ARG A 106 18.98 5.96 -0.92
C ARG A 106 18.47 6.67 0.34
N ARG A 107 17.54 6.06 1.08
CA ARG A 107 17.05 6.63 2.35
C ARG A 107 18.05 6.47 3.50
N LEU A 108 18.83 5.39 3.50
CA LEU A 108 19.87 5.15 4.53
C LEU A 108 21.06 6.11 4.39
N ASN A 109 21.33 6.58 3.16
CA ASN A 109 22.48 7.43 2.85
C ASN A 109 22.16 8.93 2.90
N LYS A 110 21.02 9.31 3.43
CA LYS A 110 20.61 10.70 3.71
C LYS A 110 20.56 10.95 5.22
#